data_a5eff598a96760baa64973bd7a395cd7
#
_entry.id   a5eff598a96760baa64973bd7a395cd7
#
_cell.length_a   1.000
_cell.length_b   1.000
_cell.length_c   1.000
_cell.angle_alpha   90.00
_cell.angle_beta   90.00
_cell.angle_gamma   90.00
#
_symmetry.space_group_name_H-M   'P 1'
#
loop_
_entity.id
_entity.type
_entity.pdbx_description
1 polymer ?
#
loop_
_entity_poly.entity_id
_entity_poly.type
_entity_poly.pdbx_seq_one_letter_code
_entity_poly.pdbx_strand_id
1 'polypeptide(L)'
;IYFQAKLIKILMGFKCGIVGLPNVGKSTLFNALTASKNAEAANFPFCTIDPNIGIVDVIDQRLDKLAELSKSKKKIYTNITFVDIAGLVKGASKGEGLGNKFLSHIREVDAIIHLVRCFDSNKITHVNSKISPADDLETIKTEIILSDLDIIQKKLEKNKKKFLEQKEIKILDEKLKDLSEGKEAKISNFEEEKFLSGIGLLSIKPKIIVCN
;
A
#
# COMPACT_ATOMS: atom_id res chain seq x y z
N ILE A 1 -24.53 2.41 7.05
CA ILE A 1 -24.04 1.47 6.01
C ILE A 1 -22.52 1.64 5.81
N TYR A 2 -21.97 2.88 5.71
CA TYR A 2 -20.53 3.12 5.51
C TYR A 2 -19.68 2.73 6.72
N PHE A 3 -20.12 3.09 7.92
CA PHE A 3 -19.46 2.72 9.17
C PHE A 3 -19.40 1.19 9.32
N GLN A 4 -20.45 0.50 8.93
CA GLN A 4 -20.49 -0.96 8.90
C GLN A 4 -19.55 -1.56 7.84
N ALA A 5 -19.49 -1.00 6.62
CA ALA A 5 -18.58 -1.49 5.58
C ALA A 5 -17.10 -1.28 5.97
N LYS A 6 -16.76 -0.14 6.58
CA LYS A 6 -15.42 0.14 7.12
C LYS A 6 -15.09 -0.76 8.32
N LEU A 7 -16.09 -1.04 9.18
CA LEU A 7 -15.96 -1.96 10.31
C LEU A 7 -15.77 -3.42 9.84
N ILE A 8 -16.50 -3.86 8.81
CA ILE A 8 -16.36 -5.18 8.19
C ILE A 8 -14.97 -5.32 7.57
N LYS A 9 -14.47 -4.29 6.88
CA LYS A 9 -13.11 -4.30 6.31
C LYS A 9 -12.03 -4.38 7.39
N ILE A 10 -12.23 -3.73 8.54
CA ILE A 10 -11.36 -3.86 9.72
C ILE A 10 -11.44 -5.27 10.32
N LEU A 11 -12.61 -5.89 10.35
CA LEU A 11 -12.83 -7.26 10.84
C LEU A 11 -12.24 -8.33 9.90
N MET A 12 -12.08 -8.03 8.61
CA MET A 12 -11.45 -8.93 7.62
C MET A 12 -9.92 -8.85 7.59
N GLY A 13 -9.32 -8.05 8.49
CA GLY A 13 -7.88 -7.82 8.55
C GLY A 13 -7.43 -6.65 7.67
N PHE A 14 -6.62 -5.76 8.24
CA PHE A 14 -6.03 -4.60 7.56
C PHE A 14 -4.68 -5.00 6.96
N LYS A 15 -4.50 -4.78 5.66
CA LYS A 15 -3.28 -5.14 4.94
C LYS A 15 -2.37 -3.93 4.75
N CYS A 16 -1.12 -4.03 5.21
CA CYS A 16 -0.07 -3.03 4.99
C CYS A 16 1.00 -3.59 4.05
N GLY A 17 1.25 -2.93 2.93
CA GLY A 17 2.35 -3.28 2.04
C GLY A 17 3.62 -2.52 2.40
N ILE A 18 4.74 -3.22 2.60
CA ILE A 18 6.04 -2.60 2.79
C ILE A 18 6.69 -2.43 1.42
N VAL A 19 6.91 -1.18 1.03
CA VAL A 19 7.51 -0.81 -0.25
C VAL A 19 8.79 -0.01 -0.05
N GLY A 20 9.65 0.01 -1.05
CA GLY A 20 10.90 0.75 -1.04
C GLY A 20 11.85 0.23 -2.11
N LEU A 21 12.92 0.96 -2.38
CA LEU A 21 13.95 0.53 -3.32
C LEU A 21 14.66 -0.74 -2.81
N PRO A 22 15.42 -1.46 -3.66
CA PRO A 22 16.26 -2.56 -3.21
C PRO A 22 17.27 -2.11 -2.13
N ASN A 23 17.57 -3.01 -1.21
CA ASN A 23 18.60 -2.83 -0.16
C ASN A 23 18.31 -1.69 0.86
N VAL A 24 17.06 -1.24 0.99
CA VAL A 24 16.66 -0.27 2.03
C VAL A 24 16.31 -0.91 3.38
N GLY A 25 16.23 -2.26 3.44
CA GLY A 25 15.95 -3.01 4.68
C GLY A 25 14.50 -3.50 4.79
N LYS A 26 13.74 -3.60 3.70
CA LYS A 26 12.33 -4.06 3.72
C LYS A 26 12.14 -5.40 4.41
N SER A 27 12.85 -6.42 3.96
CA SER A 27 12.72 -7.77 4.53
C SER A 27 13.24 -7.84 5.97
N THR A 28 14.19 -6.98 6.35
CA THR A 28 14.63 -6.84 7.73
C THR A 28 13.51 -6.28 8.60
N LEU A 29 12.86 -5.20 8.17
CA LEU A 29 11.69 -4.63 8.86
C LEU A 29 10.55 -5.64 8.94
N PHE A 30 10.22 -6.29 7.82
CA PHE A 30 9.19 -7.32 7.76
C PHE A 30 9.46 -8.44 8.77
N ASN A 31 10.69 -8.98 8.77
CA ASN A 31 11.08 -10.03 9.72
C ASN A 31 11.01 -9.54 11.18
N ALA A 32 11.43 -8.32 11.47
CA ALA A 32 11.35 -7.75 12.81
C ALA A 32 9.91 -7.59 13.28
N LEU A 33 9.01 -7.17 12.41
CA LEU A 33 7.58 -7.04 12.72
C LEU A 33 6.89 -8.40 12.93
N THR A 34 7.27 -9.40 12.12
CA THR A 34 6.62 -10.72 12.10
C THR A 34 7.30 -11.75 13.02
N ALA A 35 8.53 -11.50 13.48
CA ALA A 35 9.25 -12.38 14.41
C ALA A 35 8.75 -12.30 15.87
N SER A 36 7.80 -11.42 16.18
CA SER A 36 7.17 -11.36 17.50
C SER A 36 6.46 -12.69 17.80
N LYS A 37 6.50 -13.16 19.06
CA LYS A 37 5.89 -14.43 19.51
C LYS A 37 4.39 -14.58 19.19
N ASN A 38 3.74 -13.53 18.71
CA ASN A 38 2.34 -13.46 18.35
C ASN A 38 2.10 -13.45 16.82
N ALA A 39 3.15 -13.60 16.02
CA ALA A 39 3.02 -13.69 14.56
C ALA A 39 2.79 -15.16 14.19
N GLU A 40 1.60 -15.50 13.79
CA GLU A 40 1.35 -16.77 13.10
C GLU A 40 1.89 -16.63 11.67
N ALA A 41 3.01 -17.32 11.39
CA ALA A 41 3.46 -17.50 10.01
C ALA A 41 2.41 -18.38 9.31
N ALA A 42 1.54 -17.75 8.54
CA ALA A 42 0.57 -18.47 7.73
C ALA A 42 1.31 -19.08 6.53
N ASN A 43 1.87 -20.27 6.73
CA ASN A 43 2.29 -21.15 5.63
C ASN A 43 1.04 -21.67 4.93
N PHE A 44 0.49 -20.90 3.99
CA PHE A 44 -0.52 -21.42 3.09
C PHE A 44 0.17 -22.31 2.05
N PRO A 45 -0.20 -23.61 1.95
CA PRO A 45 0.27 -24.48 0.88
C PRO A 45 -0.40 -24.00 -0.41
N PHE A 46 0.34 -23.45 -1.33
CA PHE A 46 0.04 -22.97 -2.69
C PHE A 46 0.62 -21.57 -2.99
N CYS A 47 1.59 -21.06 -2.20
CA CYS A 47 2.26 -19.81 -2.50
C CYS A 47 3.23 -19.98 -3.67
N THR A 48 2.79 -19.66 -4.87
CA THR A 48 3.64 -19.39 -6.05
C THR A 48 4.21 -17.99 -5.91
N ILE A 49 5.55 -17.83 -5.91
CA ILE A 49 6.33 -16.55 -6.03
C ILE A 49 5.60 -15.31 -5.44
N ASP A 50 4.85 -15.51 -4.37
CA ASP A 50 4.02 -14.49 -3.75
C ASP A 50 4.84 -13.73 -2.70
N PRO A 51 4.53 -12.46 -2.46
CA PRO A 51 5.20 -11.66 -1.45
C PRO A 51 5.10 -12.35 -0.09
N ASN A 52 6.13 -12.23 0.74
CA ASN A 52 6.07 -12.73 2.10
C ASN A 52 4.92 -12.05 2.85
N ILE A 53 4.07 -12.84 3.50
CA ILE A 53 2.91 -12.37 4.24
C ILE A 53 3.10 -12.76 5.72
N GLY A 54 2.91 -11.79 6.61
CA GLY A 54 2.95 -12.01 8.05
C GLY A 54 1.76 -11.35 8.74
N ILE A 55 1.12 -12.06 9.66
CA ILE A 55 -0.01 -11.57 10.45
C ILE A 55 0.49 -11.27 11.86
N VAL A 56 0.20 -10.08 12.35
CA VAL A 56 0.66 -9.60 13.66
C VAL A 56 -0.53 -9.05 14.46
N ASP A 57 -0.66 -9.51 15.69
CA ASP A 57 -1.66 -8.99 16.61
C ASP A 57 -1.34 -7.57 17.06
N VAL A 58 -2.34 -6.70 17.07
CA VAL A 58 -2.25 -5.35 17.61
C VAL A 58 -2.61 -5.38 19.08
N ILE A 59 -1.58 -5.36 19.93
CA ILE A 59 -1.76 -5.35 21.38
C ILE A 59 -2.42 -4.04 21.82
N ASP A 60 -3.55 -4.13 22.51
CA ASP A 60 -4.28 -2.98 23.04
C ASP A 60 -4.56 -3.15 24.54
N GLN A 61 -3.90 -2.36 25.36
CA GLN A 61 -4.06 -2.37 26.82
C GLN A 61 -5.49 -2.06 27.28
N ARG A 62 -6.28 -1.35 26.45
CA ARG A 62 -7.70 -1.09 26.75
C ARG A 62 -8.50 -2.36 26.70
N LEU A 63 -8.22 -3.24 25.74
CA LEU A 63 -8.82 -4.56 25.63
C LEU A 63 -8.45 -5.44 26.82
N ASP A 64 -7.20 -5.35 27.30
CA ASP A 64 -6.73 -6.08 28.46
C ASP A 64 -7.55 -5.71 29.72
N LYS A 65 -7.70 -4.41 29.97
CA LYS A 65 -8.50 -3.89 31.09
C LYS A 65 -9.99 -4.26 30.99
N LEU A 66 -10.57 -4.17 29.80
CA LEU A 66 -11.96 -4.54 29.55
C LEU A 66 -12.20 -6.03 29.80
N ALA A 67 -11.27 -6.88 29.34
CA ALA A 67 -11.35 -8.31 29.55
C ALA A 67 -11.27 -8.71 31.03
N GLU A 68 -10.42 -8.00 31.79
CA GLU A 68 -10.31 -8.18 33.26
C GLU A 68 -11.60 -7.76 33.97
N LEU A 69 -12.11 -6.56 33.69
CA LEU A 69 -13.35 -6.05 34.29
C LEU A 69 -14.56 -6.95 33.99
N SER A 70 -14.64 -7.43 32.75
CA SER A 70 -15.74 -8.29 32.29
C SER A 70 -15.54 -9.77 32.63
N LYS A 71 -14.42 -10.14 33.25
CA LYS A 71 -14.00 -11.53 33.52
C LYS A 71 -14.14 -12.41 32.28
N SER A 72 -13.69 -11.92 31.13
CA SER A 72 -13.83 -12.56 29.84
C SER A 72 -13.01 -13.86 29.78
N LYS A 73 -13.62 -14.93 29.31
CA LYS A 73 -12.94 -16.25 29.15
C LYS A 73 -11.88 -16.24 28.04
N LYS A 74 -12.02 -15.37 27.05
CA LYS A 74 -11.12 -15.28 25.90
C LYS A 74 -10.97 -13.82 25.48
N LYS A 75 -9.74 -13.44 25.11
CA LYS A 75 -9.38 -12.15 24.57
C LYS A 75 -8.82 -12.35 23.15
N ILE A 76 -9.32 -11.60 22.19
CA ILE A 76 -8.91 -11.66 20.80
C ILE A 76 -8.53 -10.24 20.37
N TYR A 77 -7.24 -10.05 20.02
CA TYR A 77 -6.78 -8.80 19.46
C TYR A 77 -7.17 -8.69 17.98
N THR A 78 -7.27 -7.46 17.49
CA THR A 78 -7.26 -7.25 16.04
C THR A 78 -5.88 -7.54 15.48
N ASN A 79 -5.79 -7.83 14.19
CA ASN A 79 -4.53 -8.12 13.55
C ASN A 79 -4.28 -7.21 12.34
N ILE A 80 -3.01 -7.06 11.98
CA ILE A 80 -2.55 -6.42 10.76
C ILE A 80 -1.79 -7.46 9.96
N THR A 81 -2.08 -7.51 8.67
CA THR A 81 -1.33 -8.32 7.71
C THR A 81 -0.27 -7.45 7.05
N PHE A 82 1.00 -7.77 7.27
CA PHE A 82 2.11 -7.17 6.55
C PHE A 82 2.43 -7.98 5.31
N VAL A 83 2.73 -7.26 4.21
CA VAL A 83 3.09 -7.84 2.92
C VAL A 83 4.43 -7.25 2.50
N ASP A 84 5.48 -8.08 2.41
CA ASP A 84 6.80 -7.66 1.90
C ASP A 84 6.74 -7.60 0.37
N ILE A 85 6.48 -6.41 -0.16
CA ILE A 85 6.40 -6.21 -1.61
C ILE A 85 7.80 -6.05 -2.18
N ALA A 86 8.13 -6.88 -3.16
CA ALA A 86 9.44 -6.85 -3.82
C ALA A 86 9.82 -5.42 -4.27
N GLY A 87 11.10 -5.06 -4.12
CA GLY A 87 11.56 -3.70 -4.38
C GLY A 87 11.30 -3.24 -5.81
N LEU A 88 10.92 -1.98 -5.93
CA LEU A 88 10.73 -1.31 -7.21
C LEU A 88 12.07 -1.11 -7.92
N VAL A 89 12.09 -1.38 -9.22
CA VAL A 89 13.13 -0.92 -10.14
C VAL A 89 12.54 0.21 -10.98
N LYS A 90 13.31 1.27 -11.22
CA LYS A 90 12.91 2.42 -12.04
C LYS A 90 12.38 1.96 -13.41
N GLY A 91 11.24 2.54 -13.84
CA GLY A 91 10.59 2.15 -15.11
C GLY A 91 9.53 1.06 -14.96
N ALA A 92 9.09 0.77 -13.72
CA ALA A 92 8.09 -0.25 -13.43
C ALA A 92 6.73 -0.01 -14.11
N SER A 93 6.35 1.25 -14.28
CA SER A 93 5.08 1.65 -14.94
C SER A 93 5.09 1.48 -16.46
N LYS A 94 6.27 1.49 -17.06
CA LYS A 94 6.45 1.33 -18.53
C LYS A 94 6.85 -0.10 -18.92
N GLY A 95 7.16 -0.94 -17.91
CA GLY A 95 7.86 -2.18 -18.11
C GLY A 95 6.99 -3.41 -18.21
N GLU A 96 7.49 -4.33 -18.97
CA GLU A 96 7.07 -5.71 -19.01
C GLU A 96 7.57 -6.43 -17.74
N GLY A 97 6.70 -7.14 -17.06
CA GLY A 97 7.08 -8.11 -16.03
C GLY A 97 7.07 -7.60 -14.57
N LEU A 98 8.23 -7.40 -13.93
CA LEU A 98 8.36 -7.17 -12.49
C LEU A 98 7.70 -5.89 -11.97
N GLY A 99 7.69 -4.82 -12.78
CA GLY A 99 7.05 -3.55 -12.40
C GLY A 99 5.54 -3.64 -12.28
N ASN A 100 4.90 -4.32 -13.22
CA ASN A 100 3.45 -4.55 -13.17
C ASN A 100 3.05 -5.42 -11.97
N LYS A 101 3.86 -6.41 -11.58
CA LYS A 101 3.65 -7.22 -10.38
C LYS A 101 3.76 -6.36 -9.12
N PHE A 102 4.76 -5.48 -9.02
CA PHE A 102 4.91 -4.55 -7.91
C PHE A 102 3.66 -3.67 -7.73
N LEU A 103 3.19 -3.03 -8.80
CA LEU A 103 2.00 -2.18 -8.77
C LEU A 103 0.73 -3.00 -8.46
N SER A 104 0.65 -4.25 -8.93
CA SER A 104 -0.45 -5.17 -8.59
C SER A 104 -0.49 -5.46 -7.09
N HIS A 105 0.64 -5.78 -6.47
CA HIS A 105 0.69 -6.02 -5.03
C HIS A 105 0.32 -4.78 -4.21
N ILE A 106 0.72 -3.56 -4.67
CA ILE A 106 0.26 -2.32 -4.02
C ILE A 106 -1.26 -2.16 -4.13
N ARG A 107 -1.89 -2.60 -5.22
CA ARG A 107 -3.37 -2.53 -5.34
C ARG A 107 -4.09 -3.38 -4.30
N GLU A 108 -3.51 -4.50 -3.89
CA GLU A 108 -4.12 -5.48 -2.98
C GLU A 108 -4.04 -5.10 -1.49
N VAL A 109 -3.23 -4.10 -1.13
CA VAL A 109 -3.08 -3.65 0.26
C VAL A 109 -3.94 -2.42 0.55
N ASP A 110 -4.26 -2.19 1.83
CA ASP A 110 -5.09 -1.06 2.28
C ASP A 110 -4.26 0.20 2.56
N ALA A 111 -2.98 0.04 2.96
CA ALA A 111 -2.05 1.12 3.21
C ALA A 111 -0.63 0.74 2.81
N ILE A 112 0.22 1.74 2.66
CA ILE A 112 1.60 1.60 2.22
C ILE A 112 2.55 2.05 3.33
N ILE A 113 3.51 1.20 3.68
CA ILE A 113 4.69 1.57 4.47
C ILE A 113 5.84 1.78 3.50
N HIS A 114 6.19 3.04 3.25
CA HIS A 114 7.26 3.39 2.34
C HIS A 114 8.57 3.52 3.12
N LEU A 115 9.41 2.49 3.01
CA LEU A 115 10.71 2.44 3.68
C LEU A 115 11.78 3.11 2.82
N VAL A 116 12.49 4.09 3.39
CA VAL A 116 13.60 4.78 2.76
C VAL A 116 14.91 4.56 3.52
N ARG A 117 16.00 4.51 2.79
CA ARG A 117 17.32 4.32 3.36
C ARG A 117 17.92 5.67 3.79
N CYS A 118 18.11 5.83 5.10
CA CYS A 118 18.75 7.01 5.70
C CYS A 118 20.12 6.69 6.34
N PHE A 119 20.51 5.40 6.34
CA PHE A 119 21.81 4.97 6.88
C PHE A 119 22.86 4.87 5.78
N ASP A 120 24.14 5.14 6.16
CA ASP A 120 25.28 4.91 5.31
C ASP A 120 25.95 3.56 5.62
N SER A 121 26.37 2.85 4.59
CA SER A 121 27.09 1.59 4.72
C SER A 121 27.84 1.26 3.44
N ASN A 122 29.15 1.13 3.56
CA ASN A 122 30.03 0.72 2.46
C ASN A 122 29.85 -0.75 2.06
N LYS A 123 29.14 -1.55 2.88
CA LYS A 123 28.90 -2.99 2.64
C LYS A 123 27.60 -3.24 1.85
N ILE A 124 26.72 -2.25 1.77
CA ILE A 124 25.39 -2.40 1.16
C ILE A 124 25.30 -1.45 -0.03
N THR A 125 25.27 -2.00 -1.23
CA THR A 125 25.16 -1.23 -2.47
C THR A 125 23.82 -0.52 -2.55
N HIS A 126 23.83 0.78 -2.91
CA HIS A 126 22.62 1.54 -3.23
C HIS A 126 22.37 1.49 -4.74
N VAL A 127 21.11 1.39 -5.17
CA VAL A 127 20.73 1.27 -6.59
C VAL A 127 21.20 2.49 -7.40
N ASN A 128 21.16 3.67 -6.80
CA ASN A 128 21.53 4.94 -7.45
C ASN A 128 22.96 5.39 -7.13
N SER A 129 23.83 4.53 -6.60
CA SER A 129 25.22 4.83 -6.18
C SER A 129 25.36 5.96 -5.15
N LYS A 130 24.31 6.70 -4.85
CA LYS A 130 24.25 7.78 -3.84
C LYS A 130 23.00 7.61 -3.00
N ILE A 131 23.16 7.75 -1.68
CA ILE A 131 22.04 7.74 -0.74
C ILE A 131 21.34 9.09 -0.80
N SER A 132 20.09 9.09 -1.23
CA SER A 132 19.22 10.27 -1.27
C SER A 132 17.79 9.85 -0.96
N PRO A 133 17.39 9.88 0.33
CA PRO A 133 16.04 9.47 0.73
C PRO A 133 14.93 10.24 0.00
N ALA A 134 15.17 11.51 -0.31
CA ALA A 134 14.22 12.35 -1.05
C ALA A 134 14.03 11.86 -2.51
N ASP A 135 15.13 11.53 -3.20
CA ASP A 135 15.07 11.01 -4.58
C ASP A 135 14.46 9.61 -4.62
N ASP A 136 14.71 8.80 -3.58
CA ASP A 136 14.14 7.47 -3.44
C ASP A 136 12.62 7.53 -3.26
N LEU A 137 12.13 8.48 -2.43
CA LEU A 137 10.70 8.75 -2.27
C LEU A 137 10.06 9.19 -3.58
N GLU A 138 10.70 10.15 -4.28
CA GLU A 138 10.17 10.70 -5.52
C GLU A 138 10.15 9.64 -6.64
N THR A 139 11.09 8.70 -6.62
CA THR A 139 11.12 7.59 -7.60
C THR A 139 9.86 6.73 -7.48
N ILE A 140 9.50 6.27 -6.28
CA ILE A 140 8.31 5.43 -6.09
C ILE A 140 7.03 6.23 -6.31
N LYS A 141 6.98 7.48 -5.86
CA LYS A 141 5.85 8.38 -6.09
C LYS A 141 5.60 8.57 -7.59
N THR A 142 6.63 8.79 -8.36
CA THR A 142 6.54 8.95 -9.82
C THR A 142 5.95 7.72 -10.49
N GLU A 143 6.40 6.51 -10.12
CA GLU A 143 5.87 5.26 -10.68
C GLU A 143 4.40 5.04 -10.33
N ILE A 144 3.99 5.41 -9.11
CA ILE A 144 2.58 5.38 -8.68
C ILE A 144 1.75 6.36 -9.53
N ILE A 145 2.21 7.60 -9.69
CA ILE A 145 1.54 8.63 -10.49
C ILE A 145 1.39 8.18 -11.94
N LEU A 146 2.44 7.65 -12.55
CA LEU A 146 2.40 7.15 -13.93
C LEU A 146 1.41 5.98 -14.09
N SER A 147 1.35 5.09 -13.10
CA SER A 147 0.35 4.01 -13.08
C SER A 147 -1.09 4.55 -13.02
N ASP A 148 -1.32 5.56 -12.19
CA ASP A 148 -2.64 6.16 -12.02
C ASP A 148 -3.07 6.95 -13.26
N LEU A 149 -2.14 7.66 -13.91
CA LEU A 149 -2.36 8.30 -15.21
C LEU A 149 -2.84 7.31 -16.26
N ASP A 150 -2.17 6.18 -16.39
CA ASP A 150 -2.54 5.12 -17.35
C ASP A 150 -3.95 4.58 -17.07
N ILE A 151 -4.29 4.37 -15.79
CA ILE A 151 -5.63 3.91 -15.37
C ILE A 151 -6.70 4.90 -15.79
N ILE A 152 -6.52 6.20 -15.48
CA ILE A 152 -7.50 7.24 -15.76
C ILE A 152 -7.65 7.41 -17.28
N GLN A 153 -6.55 7.49 -18.03
CA GLN A 153 -6.58 7.62 -19.49
C GLN A 153 -7.35 6.46 -20.14
N LYS A 154 -7.02 5.23 -19.78
CA LYS A 154 -7.73 4.04 -20.26
C LYS A 154 -9.22 4.03 -19.88
N LYS A 155 -9.58 4.55 -18.70
CA LYS A 155 -10.96 4.65 -18.25
C LYS A 155 -11.74 5.67 -19.08
N LEU A 156 -11.16 6.85 -19.33
CA LEU A 156 -11.73 7.90 -20.16
C LEU A 156 -11.88 7.45 -21.64
N GLU A 157 -10.84 6.81 -22.20
CA GLU A 157 -10.90 6.28 -23.57
C GLU A 157 -11.99 5.24 -23.76
N LYS A 158 -12.15 4.32 -22.80
CA LYS A 158 -13.23 3.30 -22.83
C LYS A 158 -14.62 3.89 -22.67
N ASN A 159 -14.73 5.12 -22.13
CA ASN A 159 -16.01 5.78 -21.93
C ASN A 159 -16.72 6.22 -23.26
N LYS A 160 -16.14 5.98 -24.43
CA LYS A 160 -16.81 6.19 -25.74
C LYS A 160 -18.21 5.57 -25.81
N LYS A 161 -18.50 4.56 -24.97
CA LYS A 161 -19.83 3.92 -24.83
C LYS A 161 -20.71 4.56 -23.74
N LYS A 162 -20.33 5.70 -23.16
CA LYS A 162 -21.09 6.47 -22.16
C LYS A 162 -21.47 5.67 -20.89
N PHE A 163 -20.54 4.89 -20.36
CA PHE A 163 -20.75 4.15 -19.10
C PHE A 163 -20.50 4.98 -17.84
N LEU A 164 -19.83 6.15 -17.97
CA LEU A 164 -19.55 7.05 -16.85
C LEU A 164 -20.56 8.18 -16.79
N GLU A 165 -20.94 8.58 -15.60
CA GLU A 165 -21.72 9.77 -15.36
C GLU A 165 -20.89 11.04 -15.59
N GLN A 166 -21.54 12.17 -15.89
CA GLN A 166 -20.82 13.44 -16.08
C GLN A 166 -20.00 13.86 -14.85
N LYS A 167 -20.50 13.56 -13.65
CA LYS A 167 -19.80 13.81 -12.39
C LYS A 167 -18.49 13.01 -12.29
N GLU A 168 -18.54 11.74 -12.68
CA GLU A 168 -17.36 10.85 -12.68
C GLU A 168 -16.31 11.30 -13.69
N ILE A 169 -16.73 11.72 -14.88
CA ILE A 169 -15.83 12.26 -15.91
C ILE A 169 -15.12 13.51 -15.37
N LYS A 170 -15.85 14.44 -14.74
CA LYS A 170 -15.26 15.64 -14.16
C LYS A 170 -14.22 15.34 -13.08
N ILE A 171 -14.51 14.35 -12.22
CA ILE A 171 -13.54 13.87 -11.22
C ILE A 171 -12.28 13.34 -11.91
N LEU A 172 -12.42 12.48 -12.92
CA LEU A 172 -11.29 11.92 -13.63
C LEU A 172 -10.44 12.97 -14.35
N ASP A 173 -11.06 13.96 -14.99
CA ASP A 173 -10.36 15.06 -15.68
C ASP A 173 -9.56 15.90 -14.68
N GLU A 174 -10.14 16.19 -13.50
CA GLU A 174 -9.45 16.92 -12.44
C GLU A 174 -8.23 16.13 -11.93
N LYS A 175 -8.39 14.84 -11.63
CA LYS A 175 -7.28 14.00 -11.18
C LYS A 175 -6.23 13.78 -12.28
N LEU A 176 -6.64 13.66 -13.53
CA LEU A 176 -5.73 13.59 -14.66
C LEU A 176 -4.82 14.80 -14.73
N LYS A 177 -5.37 16.02 -14.52
CA LYS A 177 -4.62 17.24 -14.46
C LYS A 177 -3.61 17.24 -13.30
N ASP A 178 -4.05 16.95 -12.06
CA ASP A 178 -3.18 16.90 -10.90
C ASP A 178 -2.01 15.94 -11.10
N LEU A 179 -2.29 14.72 -11.55
CA LEU A 179 -1.28 13.69 -11.81
C LEU A 179 -0.31 14.11 -12.94
N SER A 180 -0.79 14.79 -13.99
CA SER A 180 0.04 15.30 -15.09
C SER A 180 1.02 16.37 -14.62
N GLU A 181 0.68 17.09 -13.56
CA GLU A 181 1.54 18.07 -12.89
C GLU A 181 2.48 17.43 -11.85
N GLY A 182 2.51 16.09 -11.74
CA GLY A 182 3.31 15.35 -10.75
C GLY A 182 2.75 15.40 -9.32
N LYS A 183 1.49 15.82 -9.16
CA LYS A 183 0.79 15.84 -7.87
C LYS A 183 0.02 14.53 -7.71
N GLU A 184 0.00 14.01 -6.49
CA GLU A 184 -0.84 12.85 -6.15
C GLU A 184 -2.31 13.24 -6.12
N ALA A 185 -3.19 12.31 -6.51
CA ALA A 185 -4.63 12.53 -6.45
C ALA A 185 -5.07 12.73 -4.99
N LYS A 186 -5.78 13.84 -4.74
CA LYS A 186 -6.36 14.14 -3.43
C LYS A 186 -7.85 13.79 -3.45
N ILE A 187 -8.34 13.29 -2.33
CA ILE A 187 -9.75 12.96 -2.12
C ILE A 187 -10.44 14.16 -1.48
N SER A 188 -11.54 14.62 -2.07
CA SER A 188 -12.32 15.74 -1.56
C SER A 188 -13.49 15.31 -0.67
N ASN A 189 -14.05 14.13 -0.94
CA ASN A 189 -15.19 13.59 -0.20
C ASN A 189 -15.26 12.05 -0.34
N PHE A 190 -16.18 11.47 0.41
CA PHE A 190 -16.35 10.02 0.48
C PHE A 190 -16.80 9.37 -0.84
N GLU A 191 -17.69 10.00 -1.59
CA GLU A 191 -18.16 9.44 -2.87
C GLU A 191 -17.01 9.36 -3.88
N GLU A 192 -16.16 10.40 -3.89
CA GLU A 192 -14.95 10.44 -4.70
C GLU A 192 -13.95 9.36 -4.25
N GLU A 193 -13.72 9.18 -2.94
CA GLU A 193 -12.88 8.10 -2.40
C GLU A 193 -13.37 6.73 -2.88
N LYS A 194 -14.67 6.48 -2.77
CA LYS A 194 -15.27 5.21 -3.18
C LYS A 194 -15.11 4.96 -4.67
N PHE A 195 -15.32 5.98 -5.49
CA PHE A 195 -15.18 5.88 -6.94
C PHE A 195 -13.73 5.65 -7.36
N LEU A 196 -12.78 6.46 -6.86
CA LEU A 196 -11.37 6.38 -7.19
C LEU A 196 -10.73 5.07 -6.68
N SER A 197 -11.12 4.62 -5.49
CA SER A 197 -10.73 3.30 -4.97
C SER A 197 -11.28 2.17 -5.84
N GLY A 198 -12.52 2.30 -6.31
CA GLY A 198 -13.18 1.32 -7.19
C GLY A 198 -12.49 1.15 -8.55
N ILE A 199 -11.84 2.18 -9.07
CA ILE A 199 -11.03 2.10 -10.30
C ILE A 199 -9.57 1.72 -10.04
N GLY A 200 -9.16 1.61 -8.77
CA GLY A 200 -7.87 1.09 -8.36
C GLY A 200 -6.72 2.09 -8.38
N LEU A 201 -6.97 3.39 -8.13
CA LEU A 201 -5.91 4.38 -7.98
C LEU A 201 -5.05 4.07 -6.75
N LEU A 202 -3.73 4.20 -6.91
CA LEU A 202 -2.72 3.88 -5.90
C LEU A 202 -2.35 5.11 -5.08
N SER A 203 -2.29 6.29 -5.68
CA SER A 203 -1.86 7.53 -5.03
C SER A 203 -2.78 7.98 -3.89
N ILE A 204 -4.04 7.54 -3.89
CA ILE A 204 -5.02 7.84 -2.83
C ILE A 204 -4.88 6.95 -1.58
N LYS A 205 -4.05 5.89 -1.64
CA LYS A 205 -3.88 5.00 -0.48
C LYS A 205 -3.13 5.71 0.66
N PRO A 206 -3.54 5.49 1.92
CA PRO A 206 -2.79 5.98 3.08
C PRO A 206 -1.33 5.52 3.04
N LYS A 207 -0.41 6.42 3.37
CA LYS A 207 1.04 6.14 3.35
C LYS A 207 1.70 6.58 4.66
N ILE A 208 2.62 5.75 5.14
CA ILE A 208 3.53 6.05 6.23
C ILE A 208 4.95 5.97 5.66
N ILE A 209 5.76 7.02 5.84
CA ILE A 209 7.16 7.02 5.47
C ILE A 209 7.97 6.59 6.68
N VAL A 210 8.81 5.58 6.49
CA VAL A 210 9.71 5.05 7.52
C VAL A 210 11.14 5.25 7.08
N CYS A 211 11.90 6.00 7.87
CA CYS A 211 13.34 6.23 7.67
C CYS A 211 14.12 5.15 8.40
N ASN A 212 14.93 4.36 7.66
CA ASN A 212 15.77 3.30 8.21
C ASN A 212 17.23 3.75 8.25
#